data_b80464b1762f3ffc758eb7cae915e63f
#
_entry.id   b80464b1762f3ffc758eb7cae915e63f
#
_cell.length_a   1.000
_cell.length_b   1.000
_cell.length_c   1.000
_cell.angle_alpha   90.00
_cell.angle_beta   90.00
_cell.angle_gamma   90.00
#
_symmetry.space_group_name_H-M   'P 1'
#
loop_
_entity.id
_entity.type
_entity.pdbx_description
1 polymer ?
#
loop_
_entity_poly.entity_id
_entity_poly.type
_entity_poly.pdbx_seq_one_letter_code
_entity_poly.pdbx_strand_id
1 'polypeptide(L)'
;MIIDGHSYCLPQMDSKVGYPTLEHKMKLLQSELGGHIQPVWNVTDRKKADNSTLIDQHTGDLRDVEWTRVNGGLAWKIDGQTYTKQYVPPMLHNLECPPEVLIREMDYAEVDVGLLHTYPMIGTPKFLNDYLNKAVQKFPKRLYRLISITEGDLIRDVDKVIEMIDEQRRLGGVAGLQFIPGFYYQTLDDSSPDTWDSASLRPFWDAIYKMNLPVYFTLIGGRGSKIYERSWMDSYLAEQKVLLGWLNRYPGLNVVVTHGLPWTGYLENGQINFPEEIWDIFKSPNCHLQILIPIQMGARWEYPWKESEPIIKKAIERIGANRIIWGTDMPMVARFCTYKQALDQFRVHCDFLSDAERKDIIGGTAARVMGITN
;
A
#
# COMPACT_ATOMS: atom_id res chain seq x y z
N MET A 1 9.27 -20.80 6.08
CA MET A 1 9.50 -19.34 6.24
C MET A 1 8.19 -18.62 5.97
N ILE A 2 7.76 -17.78 6.90
CA ILE A 2 6.55 -16.95 6.81
C ILE A 2 7.01 -15.51 6.54
N ILE A 3 6.48 -14.87 5.48
CA ILE A 3 6.86 -13.53 5.05
C ILE A 3 5.62 -12.65 4.97
N ASP A 4 5.59 -11.58 5.77
CA ASP A 4 4.65 -10.50 5.57
C ASP A 4 5.09 -9.64 4.39
N GLY A 5 4.40 -9.75 3.26
CA GLY A 5 4.70 -9.04 2.03
C GLY A 5 4.31 -7.55 2.06
N HIS A 6 3.72 -7.03 3.16
CA HIS A 6 3.30 -5.64 3.25
C HIS A 6 3.20 -5.16 4.70
N SER A 7 4.17 -4.39 5.12
CA SER A 7 4.18 -3.74 6.44
C SER A 7 4.85 -2.37 6.37
N TYR A 8 4.72 -1.59 7.43
CA TYR A 8 5.31 -0.26 7.55
C TYR A 8 6.04 -0.08 8.88
N CYS A 9 7.08 0.73 8.85
CA CYS A 9 7.61 1.38 10.04
C CYS A 9 7.22 2.85 9.98
N LEU A 10 6.53 3.33 11.02
CA LEU A 10 6.02 4.70 11.08
C LEU A 10 6.83 5.51 12.09
N PRO A 11 7.51 6.59 11.66
CA PRO A 11 7.94 7.61 12.59
C PRO A 11 6.72 8.35 13.14
N GLN A 12 6.90 9.13 14.19
CA GLN A 12 5.80 9.89 14.79
C GLN A 12 5.07 10.75 13.75
N MET A 13 3.77 10.45 13.53
CA MET A 13 3.02 10.97 12.40
C MET A 13 2.66 12.45 12.54
N ASP A 14 2.41 12.94 13.74
CA ASP A 14 2.08 14.33 14.02
C ASP A 14 3.30 15.19 14.43
N SER A 15 4.48 14.78 13.98
CA SER A 15 5.73 15.53 14.10
C SER A 15 6.25 15.93 12.72
N LYS A 16 7.21 16.86 12.66
CA LYS A 16 7.83 17.25 11.38
C LYS A 16 8.75 16.19 10.78
N VAL A 17 8.98 15.07 11.46
CA VAL A 17 9.90 14.02 11.01
C VAL A 17 9.51 13.54 9.59
N GLY A 18 10.50 13.50 8.72
CA GLY A 18 10.32 13.13 7.32
C GLY A 18 9.96 14.27 6.38
N TYR A 19 9.69 15.47 6.89
CA TYR A 19 9.33 16.65 6.10
C TYR A 19 10.05 17.92 6.57
N PRO A 20 10.21 18.93 5.69
CA PRO A 20 10.85 20.21 6.05
C PRO A 20 10.11 20.95 7.17
N THR A 21 8.77 20.91 7.16
CA THR A 21 7.93 21.57 8.17
C THR A 21 6.82 20.66 8.66
N LEU A 22 6.32 20.89 9.87
CA LEU A 22 5.14 20.20 10.40
C LEU A 22 3.90 20.52 9.56
N GLU A 23 3.74 21.76 9.13
CA GLU A 23 2.61 22.19 8.31
C GLU A 23 2.52 21.38 7.02
N HIS A 24 3.64 21.22 6.30
CA HIS A 24 3.66 20.43 5.07
C HIS A 24 3.21 18.99 5.34
N LYS A 25 3.75 18.35 6.38
CA LYS A 25 3.37 16.99 6.75
C LYS A 25 1.88 16.89 7.11
N MET A 26 1.36 17.84 7.89
CA MET A 26 -0.03 17.83 8.32
C MET A 26 -1.01 18.05 7.16
N LYS A 27 -0.65 18.86 6.15
CA LYS A 27 -1.44 19.00 4.92
C LYS A 27 -1.55 17.67 4.13
N LEU A 28 -0.45 16.94 4.01
CA LEU A 28 -0.47 15.62 3.37
C LEU A 28 -1.32 14.62 4.17
N LEU A 29 -1.15 14.62 5.49
CA LEU A 29 -1.95 13.78 6.37
C LEU A 29 -3.44 14.15 6.29
N GLN A 30 -3.78 15.42 6.21
CA GLN A 30 -5.15 15.91 6.05
C GLN A 30 -5.77 15.43 4.73
N SER A 31 -5.03 15.53 3.64
CA SER A 31 -5.48 15.02 2.32
C SER A 31 -5.75 13.52 2.38
N GLU A 32 -4.86 12.76 3.01
CA GLU A 32 -5.01 11.32 3.18
C GLU A 32 -6.24 10.97 4.04
N LEU A 33 -6.39 11.60 5.20
CA LEU A 33 -7.54 11.37 6.07
C LEU A 33 -8.85 11.79 5.39
N GLY A 34 -8.83 12.88 4.63
CA GLY A 34 -9.98 13.39 3.89
C GLY A 34 -10.50 12.45 2.81
N GLY A 35 -9.62 11.64 2.23
CA GLY A 35 -10.01 10.60 1.26
C GLY A 35 -10.22 9.21 1.85
N HIS A 36 -9.89 8.97 3.12
CA HIS A 36 -9.93 7.64 3.72
C HIS A 36 -11.33 7.20 4.13
N ILE A 37 -11.61 5.89 4.01
CA ILE A 37 -12.95 5.30 4.24
C ILE A 37 -13.38 5.25 5.71
N GLN A 38 -12.46 5.34 6.67
CA GLN A 38 -12.81 5.34 8.09
C GLN A 38 -13.76 6.50 8.42
N PRO A 39 -14.79 6.29 9.26
CA PRO A 39 -15.74 7.33 9.60
C PRO A 39 -15.11 8.44 10.44
N VAL A 40 -15.57 9.66 10.21
CA VAL A 40 -15.32 10.81 11.09
C VAL A 40 -16.34 10.82 12.21
N TRP A 41 -15.90 11.13 13.42
CA TRP A 41 -16.75 11.24 14.61
C TRP A 41 -16.58 12.60 15.29
N ASN A 42 -17.69 13.24 15.64
CA ASN A 42 -17.65 14.35 16.56
C ASN A 42 -17.31 13.83 17.97
N VAL A 43 -16.32 14.44 18.61
CA VAL A 43 -15.81 13.98 19.92
C VAL A 43 -16.81 14.21 21.04
N THR A 44 -17.60 15.29 20.98
CA THR A 44 -18.51 15.73 22.06
C THR A 44 -19.78 14.89 22.10
N ASP A 45 -20.48 14.81 20.97
CA ASP A 45 -21.79 14.14 20.91
C ASP A 45 -21.73 12.73 20.33
N ARG A 46 -20.52 12.31 19.90
CA ARG A 46 -20.23 11.01 19.30
C ARG A 46 -21.06 10.68 18.05
N LYS A 47 -21.56 11.70 17.37
CA LYS A 47 -22.24 11.52 16.09
C LYS A 47 -21.24 11.37 14.96
N LYS A 48 -21.65 10.56 13.98
CA LYS A 48 -20.91 10.42 12.73
C LYS A 48 -20.99 11.76 11.96
N ALA A 49 -19.84 12.18 11.46
CA ALA A 49 -19.68 13.27 10.49
C ALA A 49 -19.08 12.69 9.19
N ASP A 50 -18.87 13.54 8.22
CA ASP A 50 -18.23 13.17 6.97
C ASP A 50 -16.86 13.85 6.81
N ASN A 51 -16.22 13.57 5.69
CA ASN A 51 -14.90 14.09 5.39
C ASN A 51 -14.89 15.58 5.02
N SER A 52 -16.04 16.23 4.87
CA SER A 52 -16.14 17.68 4.59
C SER A 52 -15.55 18.55 5.70
N THR A 53 -15.35 17.96 6.89
CA THR A 53 -14.63 18.60 8.00
C THR A 53 -13.12 18.70 7.76
N LEU A 54 -12.56 17.96 6.79
CA LEU A 54 -11.15 17.96 6.43
C LEU A 54 -10.88 18.52 5.04
N ILE A 55 -11.70 18.14 4.08
CA ILE A 55 -11.56 18.54 2.67
C ILE A 55 -12.90 18.96 2.10
N ASP A 56 -12.89 19.90 1.17
CA ASP A 56 -14.06 20.17 0.34
C ASP A 56 -14.28 18.97 -0.60
N GLN A 57 -15.47 18.37 -0.55
CA GLN A 57 -15.76 17.14 -1.30
C GLN A 57 -15.92 17.38 -2.81
N HIS A 58 -16.09 18.63 -3.24
CA HIS A 58 -16.25 18.99 -4.66
C HIS A 58 -14.93 19.42 -5.29
N THR A 59 -14.14 20.23 -4.58
CA THR A 59 -12.89 20.78 -5.10
C THR A 59 -11.66 19.98 -4.66
N GLY A 60 -11.76 19.22 -3.56
CA GLY A 60 -10.62 18.53 -2.93
C GLY A 60 -9.75 19.46 -2.09
N ASP A 61 -10.12 20.73 -1.95
CA ASP A 61 -9.33 21.70 -1.19
C ASP A 61 -9.33 21.37 0.31
N LEU A 62 -8.19 21.56 0.93
CA LEU A 62 -8.03 21.36 2.37
C LEU A 62 -8.76 22.45 3.15
N ARG A 63 -9.51 22.02 4.17
CA ARG A 63 -10.16 22.95 5.12
C ARG A 63 -9.11 23.51 6.09
N ASP A 64 -9.34 24.70 6.59
CA ASP A 64 -8.53 25.26 7.66
C ASP A 64 -8.91 24.62 9.00
N VAL A 65 -8.02 23.78 9.55
CA VAL A 65 -8.27 22.99 10.75
C VAL A 65 -7.12 23.17 11.77
N GLU A 66 -7.48 23.20 13.05
CA GLU A 66 -6.53 23.15 14.15
C GLU A 66 -6.30 21.70 14.59
N TRP A 67 -5.10 21.16 14.37
CA TRP A 67 -4.76 19.81 14.77
C TRP A 67 -4.57 19.67 16.28
N THR A 68 -5.08 18.58 16.83
CA THR A 68 -4.99 18.22 18.25
C THR A 68 -4.98 16.71 18.44
N ARG A 69 -4.96 16.24 19.67
CA ARG A 69 -5.12 14.83 20.02
C ARG A 69 -6.30 14.62 20.97
N VAL A 70 -7.00 13.52 20.80
CA VAL A 70 -8.04 13.04 21.73
C VAL A 70 -7.76 11.58 22.04
N ASN A 71 -7.59 11.26 23.32
CA ASN A 71 -7.26 9.90 23.78
C ASN A 71 -6.06 9.28 23.04
N GLY A 72 -5.02 10.08 22.76
CA GLY A 72 -3.84 9.65 22.01
C GLY A 72 -4.02 9.60 20.50
N GLY A 73 -5.24 9.63 19.97
CA GLY A 73 -5.53 9.60 18.54
C GLY A 73 -5.50 11.00 17.91
N LEU A 74 -5.37 11.04 16.58
CA LEU A 74 -5.47 12.28 15.79
C LEU A 74 -6.87 12.87 15.89
N ALA A 75 -6.93 14.19 16.09
CA ALA A 75 -8.15 14.95 16.10
C ALA A 75 -7.92 16.35 15.51
N TRP A 76 -8.98 17.02 15.09
CA TRP A 76 -8.92 18.38 14.57
C TRP A 76 -10.14 19.19 15.01
N LYS A 77 -9.98 20.51 15.08
CA LYS A 77 -11.04 21.44 15.35
C LYS A 77 -11.38 22.24 14.11
N ILE A 78 -12.66 22.39 13.84
CA ILE A 78 -13.21 23.25 12.81
C ILE A 78 -14.60 23.72 13.28
N ASP A 79 -14.96 24.99 13.03
CA ASP A 79 -16.26 25.59 13.38
C ASP A 79 -16.65 25.36 14.87
N GLY A 80 -15.67 25.44 15.77
CA GLY A 80 -15.89 25.28 17.23
C GLY A 80 -16.17 23.84 17.67
N GLN A 81 -16.11 22.86 16.76
CA GLN A 81 -16.31 21.43 17.05
C GLN A 81 -14.99 20.66 16.93
N THR A 82 -14.87 19.56 17.69
CA THR A 82 -13.73 18.67 17.63
C THR A 82 -14.12 17.35 16.99
N TYR A 83 -13.34 16.92 16.00
CA TYR A 83 -13.56 15.68 15.26
C TYR A 83 -12.33 14.76 15.37
N THR A 84 -12.58 13.47 15.22
CA THR A 84 -11.54 12.45 15.18
C THR A 84 -11.86 11.38 14.16
N LYS A 85 -10.83 10.68 13.71
CA LYS A 85 -10.93 9.56 12.78
C LYS A 85 -9.90 8.50 13.17
N GLN A 86 -10.33 7.26 13.29
CA GLN A 86 -9.45 6.17 13.66
C GLN A 86 -8.62 5.69 12.44
N TYR A 87 -7.70 6.54 12.02
CA TYR A 87 -6.77 6.21 10.94
C TYR A 87 -5.60 5.38 11.47
N VAL A 88 -4.97 5.85 12.55
CA VAL A 88 -3.91 5.10 13.26
C VAL A 88 -4.56 4.16 14.27
N PRO A 89 -4.09 2.91 14.39
CA PRO A 89 -4.62 1.99 15.40
C PRO A 89 -4.55 2.55 16.83
N PRO A 90 -5.56 2.28 17.68
CA PRO A 90 -5.65 2.89 19.02
C PRO A 90 -4.49 2.50 19.95
N MET A 91 -3.82 1.37 19.68
CA MET A 91 -2.66 0.93 20.44
C MET A 91 -1.42 1.81 20.24
N LEU A 92 -1.39 2.63 19.20
CA LEU A 92 -0.26 3.52 18.88
C LEU A 92 -0.48 4.91 19.46
N HIS A 93 -0.49 5.04 20.78
CA HIS A 93 -0.74 6.32 21.48
C HIS A 93 0.26 7.44 21.12
N ASN A 94 1.48 7.09 20.74
CA ASN A 94 2.48 8.04 20.27
C ASN A 94 2.37 8.34 18.77
N LEU A 95 1.42 7.71 18.07
CA LEU A 95 1.25 7.80 16.62
C LEU A 95 2.52 7.38 15.85
N GLU A 96 3.24 6.37 16.37
CA GLU A 96 4.44 5.82 15.77
C GLU A 96 4.47 4.29 15.87
N CYS A 97 5.12 3.65 14.92
CA CYS A 97 5.41 2.22 14.91
C CYS A 97 6.85 2.02 14.45
N PRO A 98 7.84 2.21 15.36
CA PRO A 98 9.24 2.01 15.01
C PRO A 98 9.52 0.52 14.71
N PRO A 99 10.66 0.20 14.05
CA PRO A 99 10.99 -1.16 13.65
C PRO A 99 10.97 -2.17 14.80
N GLU A 100 11.28 -1.74 16.02
CA GLU A 100 11.27 -2.59 17.22
C GLU A 100 9.88 -3.07 17.60
N VAL A 101 8.86 -2.22 17.37
CA VAL A 101 7.47 -2.60 17.60
C VAL A 101 7.04 -3.64 16.57
N LEU A 102 7.33 -3.41 15.29
CA LEU A 102 7.02 -4.36 14.23
C LEU A 102 7.70 -5.72 14.48
N ILE A 103 8.97 -5.75 14.85
CA ILE A 103 9.69 -7.00 15.16
C ILE A 103 9.05 -7.77 16.31
N ARG A 104 8.60 -7.10 17.37
CA ARG A 104 7.90 -7.78 18.48
C ARG A 104 6.57 -8.40 18.06
N GLU A 105 5.82 -7.70 17.22
CA GLU A 105 4.58 -8.23 16.64
C GLU A 105 4.86 -9.43 15.72
N MET A 106 5.92 -9.35 14.90
CA MET A 106 6.39 -10.46 14.07
C MET A 106 6.79 -11.66 14.92
N ASP A 107 7.55 -11.46 15.99
CA ASP A 107 7.98 -12.54 16.89
C ASP A 107 6.78 -13.20 17.58
N TYR A 108 5.80 -12.41 18.03
CA TYR A 108 4.57 -12.93 18.62
C TYR A 108 3.72 -13.74 17.63
N ALA A 109 3.67 -13.33 16.38
CA ALA A 109 2.92 -14.01 15.32
C ALA A 109 3.71 -15.13 14.62
N GLU A 110 4.99 -15.32 14.96
CA GLU A 110 5.90 -16.27 14.33
C GLU A 110 6.18 -15.95 12.84
N VAL A 111 6.26 -14.65 12.50
CA VAL A 111 6.60 -14.19 11.16
C VAL A 111 8.11 -14.01 11.07
N ASP A 112 8.73 -14.65 10.09
CA ASP A 112 10.18 -14.66 9.92
C ASP A 112 10.70 -13.36 9.30
N VAL A 113 10.01 -12.84 8.27
CA VAL A 113 10.45 -11.68 7.47
C VAL A 113 9.29 -10.71 7.25
N GLY A 114 9.57 -9.41 7.35
CA GLY A 114 8.67 -8.32 6.97
C GLY A 114 9.22 -7.51 5.79
N LEU A 115 8.39 -7.23 4.80
CA LEU A 115 8.68 -6.30 3.71
C LEU A 115 8.13 -4.91 4.04
N LEU A 116 9.04 -3.94 4.17
CA LEU A 116 8.71 -2.55 4.47
C LEU A 116 8.34 -1.80 3.19
N HIS A 117 7.09 -1.40 3.11
CA HIS A 117 6.56 -0.53 2.08
C HIS A 117 6.84 0.94 2.39
N THR A 118 6.70 1.79 1.37
CA THR A 118 6.87 3.23 1.47
C THR A 118 5.55 3.94 1.19
N TYR A 119 5.34 5.08 1.84
CA TYR A 119 4.17 5.90 1.57
C TYR A 119 4.50 7.38 1.83
N PRO A 120 4.12 8.31 0.94
CA PRO A 120 4.47 9.73 1.08
C PRO A 120 4.03 10.38 2.38
N MET A 121 2.91 9.94 2.95
CA MET A 121 2.45 10.43 4.27
C MET A 121 3.48 10.18 5.38
N ILE A 122 4.33 9.17 5.27
CA ILE A 122 5.35 8.84 6.27
C ILE A 122 6.54 9.78 6.18
N GLY A 123 6.95 10.14 4.96
CA GLY A 123 8.08 11.04 4.74
C GLY A 123 8.44 11.19 3.26
N THR A 124 9.34 12.15 2.99
CA THR A 124 9.91 12.30 1.64
C THR A 124 10.69 11.05 1.23
N PRO A 125 10.83 10.74 -0.06
CA PRO A 125 11.59 9.57 -0.53
C PRO A 125 13.00 9.49 0.04
N LYS A 126 13.72 10.61 0.11
CA LYS A 126 15.05 10.64 0.74
C LYS A 126 15.01 10.19 2.19
N PHE A 127 14.09 10.75 2.98
CA PHE A 127 13.93 10.34 4.38
C PHE A 127 13.53 8.87 4.50
N LEU A 128 12.56 8.42 3.70
CA LEU A 128 12.06 7.04 3.73
C LEU A 128 13.18 6.04 3.42
N ASN A 129 13.94 6.27 2.35
CA ASN A 129 15.05 5.40 1.99
C ASN A 129 16.09 5.31 3.10
N ASP A 130 16.45 6.43 3.74
CA ASP A 130 17.40 6.46 4.85
C ASP A 130 16.82 5.78 6.11
N TYR A 131 15.57 6.04 6.44
CA TYR A 131 14.90 5.49 7.62
C TYR A 131 14.72 3.98 7.53
N LEU A 132 14.21 3.49 6.40
CA LEU A 132 14.00 2.06 6.18
C LEU A 132 15.32 1.30 6.02
N ASN A 133 16.34 1.93 5.42
CA ASN A 133 17.67 1.33 5.36
C ASN A 133 18.24 1.10 6.77
N LYS A 134 18.10 2.07 7.68
CA LYS A 134 18.51 1.90 9.09
C LYS A 134 17.74 0.78 9.78
N ALA A 135 16.43 0.64 9.50
CA ALA A 135 15.62 -0.46 10.04
C ALA A 135 16.15 -1.83 9.56
N VAL A 136 16.44 -1.96 8.27
CA VAL A 136 17.01 -3.19 7.69
C VAL A 136 18.40 -3.50 8.25
N GLN A 137 19.25 -2.49 8.40
CA GLN A 137 20.59 -2.67 9.01
C GLN A 137 20.51 -3.10 10.48
N LYS A 138 19.51 -2.61 11.22
CA LYS A 138 19.29 -2.97 12.62
C LYS A 138 18.73 -4.39 12.78
N PHE A 139 17.90 -4.83 11.83
CA PHE A 139 17.26 -6.15 11.85
C PHE A 139 17.54 -6.91 10.54
N PRO A 140 18.80 -7.23 10.25
CA PRO A 140 19.18 -7.91 9.01
C PRO A 140 18.51 -9.29 8.94
N LYS A 141 18.12 -9.69 7.72
CA LYS A 141 17.38 -10.91 7.41
C LYS A 141 15.96 -10.99 7.99
N ARG A 142 15.57 -10.07 8.89
CA ARG A 142 14.21 -9.95 9.42
C ARG A 142 13.39 -8.92 8.65
N LEU A 143 14.02 -7.83 8.20
CA LEU A 143 13.39 -6.76 7.44
C LEU A 143 14.04 -6.58 6.08
N TYR A 144 13.20 -6.40 5.08
CA TYR A 144 13.55 -5.96 3.74
C TYR A 144 12.74 -4.71 3.41
N ARG A 145 13.15 -3.94 2.42
CA ARG A 145 12.49 -2.67 2.08
C ARG A 145 12.27 -2.50 0.59
N LEU A 146 11.30 -1.72 0.24
CA LEU A 146 11.15 -1.14 -1.08
C LEU A 146 11.91 0.18 -1.17
N ILE A 147 12.35 0.53 -2.37
CA ILE A 147 12.89 1.86 -2.67
C ILE A 147 11.70 2.80 -2.90
N SER A 148 11.76 3.99 -2.29
CA SER A 148 10.84 5.10 -2.52
C SER A 148 11.40 6.05 -3.55
N ILE A 149 10.55 6.52 -4.46
CA ILE A 149 10.84 7.61 -5.39
C ILE A 149 9.77 8.69 -5.28
N THR A 150 10.02 9.86 -5.85
CA THR A 150 8.98 10.81 -6.21
C THR A 150 8.68 10.62 -7.67
N GLU A 151 7.50 10.10 -7.99
CA GLU A 151 7.11 9.79 -9.38
C GLU A 151 7.19 11.03 -10.28
N GLY A 152 6.92 12.22 -9.72
CA GLY A 152 7.05 13.49 -10.44
C GLY A 152 8.49 13.89 -10.80
N ASP A 153 9.49 13.36 -10.09
CA ASP A 153 10.89 13.65 -10.44
C ASP A 153 11.32 12.94 -11.73
N LEU A 154 10.57 11.89 -12.15
CA LEU A 154 10.80 11.22 -13.43
C LEU A 154 10.60 12.14 -14.64
N ILE A 155 9.77 13.18 -14.50
CA ILE A 155 9.56 14.19 -15.55
C ILE A 155 10.70 15.21 -15.55
N ARG A 156 11.29 15.48 -14.38
CA ARG A 156 12.28 16.52 -14.18
C ARG A 156 13.70 16.06 -14.49
N ASP A 157 14.08 14.88 -13.98
CA ASP A 157 15.45 14.35 -14.07
C ASP A 157 15.45 12.84 -13.88
N VAL A 158 15.13 12.11 -14.94
CA VAL A 158 15.04 10.66 -14.93
C VAL A 158 16.37 9.98 -14.59
N ASP A 159 17.49 10.54 -15.07
CA ASP A 159 18.82 9.97 -14.85
C ASP A 159 19.19 10.00 -13.37
N LYS A 160 18.92 11.12 -12.69
CA LYS A 160 19.16 11.25 -11.26
C LYS A 160 18.31 10.29 -10.43
N VAL A 161 17.06 10.02 -10.84
CA VAL A 161 16.23 9.01 -10.16
C VAL A 161 16.83 7.62 -10.34
N ILE A 162 17.31 7.28 -11.54
CA ILE A 162 17.97 6.00 -11.83
C ILE A 162 19.25 5.84 -10.99
N GLU A 163 20.09 6.87 -10.92
CA GLU A 163 21.31 6.87 -10.09
C GLU A 163 20.98 6.63 -8.61
N MET A 164 19.98 7.34 -8.08
CA MET A 164 19.53 7.17 -6.69
C MET A 164 19.06 5.73 -6.43
N ILE A 165 18.29 5.13 -7.35
CA ILE A 165 17.83 3.75 -7.22
C ILE A 165 19.03 2.78 -7.16
N ASP A 166 20.03 2.96 -8.03
CA ASP A 166 21.22 2.12 -8.06
C ASP A 166 22.04 2.26 -6.77
N GLU A 167 22.18 3.48 -6.24
CA GLU A 167 22.79 3.72 -4.92
C GLU A 167 22.03 2.97 -3.81
N GLN A 168 20.72 3.06 -3.78
CA GLN A 168 19.90 2.39 -2.76
C GLN A 168 20.03 0.86 -2.83
N ARG A 169 20.16 0.29 -4.02
CA ARG A 169 20.38 -1.15 -4.21
C ARG A 169 21.71 -1.61 -3.60
N ARG A 170 22.76 -0.81 -3.77
CA ARG A 170 24.10 -1.15 -3.24
C ARG A 170 24.15 -1.22 -1.72
N LEU A 171 23.22 -0.53 -1.02
CA LEU A 171 23.12 -0.58 0.44
C LEU A 171 22.60 -1.93 0.96
N GLY A 172 21.97 -2.73 0.11
CA GLY A 172 21.41 -4.05 0.45
C GLY A 172 20.04 -4.00 1.12
N GLY A 173 19.45 -5.18 1.34
CA GLY A 173 18.13 -5.34 1.94
C GLY A 173 16.97 -4.80 1.12
N VAL A 174 17.19 -4.54 -0.17
CA VAL A 174 16.18 -4.05 -1.12
C VAL A 174 15.49 -5.24 -1.77
N ALA A 175 14.15 -5.26 -1.70
CA ALA A 175 13.30 -6.26 -2.34
C ALA A 175 12.67 -5.78 -3.65
N GLY A 176 12.64 -4.47 -3.89
CA GLY A 176 12.04 -3.91 -5.09
C GLY A 176 11.88 -2.39 -5.04
N LEU A 177 11.21 -1.88 -6.05
CA LEU A 177 10.79 -0.48 -6.18
C LEU A 177 9.28 -0.39 -5.94
N GLN A 178 8.82 0.53 -5.11
CA GLN A 178 7.41 0.87 -5.06
C GLN A 178 7.10 1.97 -6.07
N PHE A 179 6.04 1.80 -6.84
CA PHE A 179 5.56 2.76 -7.82
C PHE A 179 4.06 2.99 -7.67
N ILE A 180 3.65 4.26 -7.61
CA ILE A 180 2.25 4.67 -7.41
C ILE A 180 1.81 5.55 -8.57
N PRO A 181 1.17 4.98 -9.62
CA PRO A 181 0.76 5.71 -10.81
C PRO A 181 0.02 7.02 -10.54
N GLY A 182 -0.83 7.05 -9.52
CA GLY A 182 -1.58 8.24 -9.16
C GLY A 182 -0.71 9.46 -8.84
N PHE A 183 0.47 9.27 -8.28
CA PHE A 183 1.39 10.39 -7.99
C PHE A 183 2.11 10.90 -9.23
N TYR A 184 2.36 10.04 -10.20
CA TYR A 184 2.86 10.49 -11.51
C TYR A 184 1.85 11.41 -12.20
N TYR A 185 0.59 11.02 -12.25
CA TYR A 185 -0.47 11.81 -12.89
C TYR A 185 -0.70 13.17 -12.24
N GLN A 186 -0.49 13.30 -10.92
CA GLN A 186 -0.61 14.58 -10.22
C GLN A 186 0.40 15.63 -10.69
N THR A 187 1.45 15.22 -11.40
CA THR A 187 2.50 16.10 -11.91
C THR A 187 2.35 16.45 -13.37
N LEU A 188 1.39 15.85 -14.07
CA LEU A 188 1.07 16.16 -15.46
C LEU A 188 0.07 17.32 -15.55
N ASP A 189 0.12 18.03 -16.66
CA ASP A 189 -0.95 18.96 -17.03
C ASP A 189 -2.24 18.20 -17.29
N ASP A 190 -3.40 18.80 -16.96
CA ASP A 190 -4.73 18.18 -17.11
C ASP A 190 -5.04 17.73 -18.54
N SER A 191 -4.40 18.35 -19.55
CA SER A 191 -4.56 18.01 -20.96
C SER A 191 -3.58 16.95 -21.47
N SER A 192 -2.63 16.50 -20.66
CA SER A 192 -1.64 15.52 -21.10
C SER A 192 -2.27 14.14 -21.28
N PRO A 193 -2.11 13.50 -22.45
CA PRO A 193 -2.55 12.13 -22.69
C PRO A 193 -1.55 11.09 -22.16
N ASP A 194 -0.42 11.53 -21.61
CA ASP A 194 0.67 10.65 -21.21
C ASP A 194 0.29 9.77 -20.00
N THR A 195 0.70 8.53 -20.06
CA THR A 195 0.65 7.59 -18.95
C THR A 195 2.06 7.35 -18.42
N TRP A 196 2.14 6.77 -17.22
CA TRP A 196 3.41 6.36 -16.64
C TRP A 196 4.17 5.29 -17.47
N ASP A 197 3.56 4.74 -18.51
CA ASP A 197 4.17 3.84 -19.50
C ASP A 197 4.43 4.53 -20.85
N SER A 198 4.35 5.85 -20.93
CA SER A 198 4.61 6.61 -22.15
C SER A 198 6.07 6.52 -22.60
N ALA A 199 6.31 6.90 -23.86
CA ALA A 199 7.64 6.80 -24.46
C ALA A 199 8.70 7.63 -23.72
N SER A 200 8.33 8.72 -23.10
CA SER A 200 9.20 9.61 -22.31
C SER A 200 9.79 8.91 -21.08
N LEU A 201 9.10 7.93 -20.50
CA LEU A 201 9.56 7.17 -19.33
C LEU A 201 10.26 5.84 -19.69
N ARG A 202 10.44 5.54 -20.98
CA ARG A 202 11.15 4.32 -21.40
C ARG A 202 12.56 4.21 -20.85
N PRO A 203 13.40 5.28 -20.84
CA PRO A 203 14.74 5.20 -20.24
C PRO A 203 14.70 4.73 -18.79
N PHE A 204 13.72 5.18 -17.99
CA PHE A 204 13.53 4.74 -16.63
C PHE A 204 13.19 3.24 -16.54
N TRP A 205 12.16 2.81 -17.28
CA TRP A 205 11.71 1.43 -17.22
C TRP A 205 12.72 0.44 -17.79
N ASP A 206 13.46 0.82 -18.82
CA ASP A 206 14.56 0.03 -19.38
C ASP A 206 15.69 -0.16 -18.35
N ALA A 207 15.99 0.89 -17.56
CA ALA A 207 16.95 0.80 -16.47
C ALA A 207 16.47 -0.15 -15.36
N ILE A 208 15.20 -0.03 -14.92
CA ILE A 208 14.61 -0.93 -13.92
C ILE A 208 14.61 -2.39 -14.41
N TYR A 209 14.24 -2.60 -15.68
CA TYR A 209 14.28 -3.92 -16.31
C TYR A 209 15.71 -4.50 -16.34
N LYS A 210 16.69 -3.70 -16.76
CA LYS A 210 18.11 -4.10 -16.77
C LYS A 210 18.65 -4.42 -15.37
N MET A 211 18.18 -3.71 -14.36
CA MET A 211 18.52 -3.98 -12.97
C MET A 211 17.86 -5.26 -12.43
N ASN A 212 16.90 -5.83 -13.14
CA ASN A 212 16.05 -6.93 -12.69
C ASN A 212 15.40 -6.64 -11.31
N LEU A 213 14.95 -5.39 -11.11
CA LEU A 213 14.43 -4.92 -9.83
C LEU A 213 12.90 -5.11 -9.82
N PRO A 214 12.35 -5.98 -8.95
CA PRO A 214 10.90 -6.16 -8.84
C PRO A 214 10.17 -4.85 -8.61
N VAL A 215 8.98 -4.68 -9.23
CA VAL A 215 8.18 -3.47 -9.09
C VAL A 215 6.88 -3.77 -8.36
N TYR A 216 6.62 -3.02 -7.30
CA TYR A 216 5.41 -3.09 -6.49
C TYR A 216 4.49 -1.93 -6.87
N PHE A 217 3.47 -2.23 -7.69
CA PHE A 217 2.51 -1.25 -8.16
C PHE A 217 1.35 -1.10 -7.19
N THR A 218 1.15 0.11 -6.66
CA THR A 218 -0.07 0.47 -5.94
C THR A 218 -1.02 1.13 -6.92
N LEU A 219 -1.87 0.34 -7.56
CA LEU A 219 -2.86 0.82 -8.51
C LEU A 219 -4.01 1.50 -7.75
N ILE A 220 -3.90 2.80 -7.54
CA ILE A 220 -4.96 3.59 -6.91
C ILE A 220 -5.90 4.07 -8.01
N GLY A 221 -7.07 3.43 -8.11
CA GLY A 221 -8.11 3.87 -9.02
C GLY A 221 -8.80 5.14 -8.55
N GLY A 222 -8.93 6.13 -9.42
CA GLY A 222 -9.74 7.33 -9.17
C GLY A 222 -9.14 8.41 -8.27
N ARG A 223 -8.03 8.17 -7.57
CA ARG A 223 -7.36 9.18 -6.74
C ARG A 223 -6.30 9.93 -7.55
N GLY A 224 -6.55 11.23 -7.76
CA GLY A 224 -5.56 12.14 -8.32
C GLY A 224 -5.29 11.99 -9.82
N SER A 225 -5.93 11.05 -10.49
CA SER A 225 -5.85 10.96 -11.94
C SER A 225 -6.88 11.88 -12.57
N LYS A 226 -6.45 13.08 -12.92
CA LYS A 226 -7.25 14.05 -13.69
C LYS A 226 -7.59 13.54 -15.10
N ILE A 227 -6.95 12.46 -15.54
CA ILE A 227 -7.13 11.85 -16.85
C ILE A 227 -8.41 11.03 -16.91
N TYR A 228 -8.90 10.52 -15.77
CA TYR A 228 -10.04 9.63 -15.74
C TYR A 228 -11.26 10.31 -15.09
N GLU A 229 -12.08 10.99 -15.84
CA GLU A 229 -13.45 11.41 -15.48
C GLU A 229 -14.37 10.19 -15.35
N ARG A 230 -13.92 9.14 -14.63
CA ARG A 230 -14.59 7.86 -14.57
C ARG A 230 -14.85 7.44 -13.14
N SER A 231 -15.67 6.41 -12.96
CA SER A 231 -15.82 5.78 -11.67
C SER A 231 -14.46 5.24 -11.19
N TRP A 232 -14.30 5.10 -9.89
CA TRP A 232 -13.08 4.56 -9.29
C TRP A 232 -12.70 3.18 -9.87
N MET A 233 -13.71 2.33 -10.16
CA MET A 233 -13.51 1.00 -10.74
C MET A 233 -13.04 1.06 -12.20
N ASP A 234 -13.64 1.96 -13.01
CA ASP A 234 -13.22 2.17 -14.39
C ASP A 234 -11.80 2.72 -14.48
N SER A 235 -11.45 3.61 -13.54
CA SER A 235 -10.08 4.13 -13.43
C SER A 235 -9.08 3.04 -13.08
N TYR A 236 -9.45 2.12 -12.18
CA TYR A 236 -8.62 0.97 -11.84
C TYR A 236 -8.40 0.03 -13.03
N LEU A 237 -9.46 -0.31 -13.77
CA LEU A 237 -9.36 -1.14 -14.98
C LEU A 237 -8.54 -0.44 -16.08
N ALA A 238 -8.63 0.88 -16.19
CA ALA A 238 -7.80 1.65 -17.12
C ALA A 238 -6.31 1.55 -16.75
N GLU A 239 -5.97 1.68 -15.46
CA GLU A 239 -4.59 1.48 -14.99
C GLU A 239 -4.09 0.05 -15.23
N GLN A 240 -4.94 -0.95 -15.05
CA GLN A 240 -4.57 -2.32 -15.39
C GLN A 240 -4.26 -2.51 -16.88
N LYS A 241 -4.95 -1.80 -17.78
CA LYS A 241 -4.64 -1.85 -19.24
C LYS A 241 -3.26 -1.24 -19.52
N VAL A 242 -2.89 -0.16 -18.84
CA VAL A 242 -1.53 0.41 -18.93
C VAL A 242 -0.50 -0.59 -18.42
N LEU A 243 -0.76 -1.20 -17.25
CA LEU A 243 0.12 -2.23 -16.69
C LEU A 243 0.25 -3.45 -17.61
N LEU A 244 -0.81 -3.88 -18.26
CA LEU A 244 -0.76 -4.99 -19.23
C LEU A 244 0.16 -4.66 -20.42
N GLY A 245 0.07 -3.45 -20.96
CA GLY A 245 0.98 -2.96 -22.00
C GLY A 245 2.44 -2.97 -21.55
N TRP A 246 2.68 -2.52 -20.33
CA TRP A 246 3.99 -2.50 -19.71
C TRP A 246 4.54 -3.93 -19.47
N LEU A 247 3.74 -4.85 -18.93
CA LEU A 247 4.12 -6.26 -18.73
C LEU A 247 4.53 -6.95 -20.03
N ASN A 248 3.84 -6.66 -21.13
CA ASN A 248 4.17 -7.18 -22.46
C ASN A 248 5.52 -6.64 -22.98
N ARG A 249 5.90 -5.43 -22.57
CA ARG A 249 7.16 -4.80 -22.98
C ARG A 249 8.34 -5.27 -22.15
N TYR A 250 8.13 -5.58 -20.87
CA TYR A 250 9.15 -5.99 -19.92
C TYR A 250 8.91 -7.42 -19.40
N PRO A 251 8.93 -8.42 -20.29
CA PRO A 251 8.64 -9.80 -19.91
C PRO A 251 9.71 -10.33 -18.96
N GLY A 252 9.27 -11.10 -17.97
CA GLY A 252 10.18 -11.73 -17.01
C GLY A 252 10.51 -10.89 -15.78
N LEU A 253 10.23 -9.59 -15.77
CA LEU A 253 10.39 -8.77 -14.56
C LEU A 253 9.23 -9.04 -13.58
N ASN A 254 9.57 -9.35 -12.34
CA ASN A 254 8.57 -9.57 -11.30
C ASN A 254 7.81 -8.30 -10.99
N VAL A 255 6.49 -8.41 -10.98
CA VAL A 255 5.55 -7.35 -10.61
C VAL A 255 4.64 -7.83 -9.49
N VAL A 256 4.38 -6.98 -8.52
CA VAL A 256 3.41 -7.22 -7.47
C VAL A 256 2.35 -6.12 -7.51
N VAL A 257 1.09 -6.50 -7.70
CA VAL A 257 -0.06 -5.59 -7.52
C VAL A 257 -0.35 -5.53 -6.02
N THR A 258 0.04 -4.42 -5.42
CA THR A 258 -0.08 -4.21 -3.96
C THR A 258 -1.51 -3.88 -3.56
N HIS A 259 -1.88 -4.18 -2.31
CA HIS A 259 -3.25 -4.12 -1.80
C HIS A 259 -4.25 -5.01 -2.57
N GLY A 260 -3.82 -5.66 -3.65
CA GLY A 260 -4.62 -6.54 -4.45
C GLY A 260 -5.62 -5.82 -5.37
N LEU A 261 -6.78 -6.42 -5.51
CA LEU A 261 -7.85 -5.92 -6.37
C LEU A 261 -8.80 -4.99 -5.59
N PRO A 262 -9.62 -4.18 -6.26
CA PRO A 262 -10.54 -3.23 -5.62
C PRO A 262 -11.79 -3.93 -5.02
N TRP A 263 -11.57 -4.72 -3.97
CA TRP A 263 -12.55 -5.61 -3.34
C TRP A 263 -13.89 -4.93 -3.04
N THR A 264 -13.84 -3.77 -2.36
CA THR A 264 -15.06 -3.05 -1.94
C THR A 264 -15.85 -2.48 -3.10
N GLY A 265 -15.19 -2.17 -4.22
CA GLY A 265 -15.83 -1.62 -5.41
C GLY A 265 -16.71 -2.63 -6.15
N TYR A 266 -16.41 -3.91 -5.99
CA TYR A 266 -17.16 -5.02 -6.63
C TYR A 266 -17.95 -5.86 -5.63
N LEU A 267 -18.17 -5.33 -4.40
CA LEU A 267 -18.98 -5.99 -3.38
C LEU A 267 -20.46 -5.70 -3.62
N GLU A 268 -21.20 -6.70 -4.03
CA GLU A 268 -22.64 -6.66 -4.25
C GLU A 268 -23.32 -7.79 -3.48
N ASN A 269 -24.35 -7.46 -2.70
CA ASN A 269 -25.12 -8.44 -1.92
C ASN A 269 -24.24 -9.38 -1.06
N GLY A 270 -23.15 -8.86 -0.51
CA GLY A 270 -22.21 -9.63 0.33
C GLY A 270 -21.21 -10.50 -0.44
N GLN A 271 -21.24 -10.47 -1.77
CA GLN A 271 -20.32 -11.22 -2.63
C GLN A 271 -19.48 -10.26 -3.48
N ILE A 272 -18.26 -10.68 -3.81
CA ILE A 272 -17.37 -9.92 -4.68
C ILE A 272 -17.43 -10.50 -6.08
N ASN A 273 -17.90 -9.68 -7.04
CA ASN A 273 -18.10 -10.05 -8.44
C ASN A 273 -17.15 -9.26 -9.34
N PHE A 274 -15.91 -9.72 -9.46
CA PHE A 274 -14.94 -9.12 -10.37
C PHE A 274 -15.29 -9.37 -11.84
N PRO A 275 -15.16 -8.37 -12.73
CA PRO A 275 -15.25 -8.56 -14.17
C PRO A 275 -14.08 -9.42 -14.66
N GLU A 276 -14.29 -10.13 -15.78
CA GLU A 276 -13.28 -11.07 -16.29
C GLU A 276 -11.95 -10.37 -16.67
N GLU A 277 -12.02 -9.15 -17.22
CA GLU A 277 -10.86 -8.37 -17.61
C GLU A 277 -9.92 -8.01 -16.45
N ILE A 278 -10.37 -8.05 -15.19
CA ILE A 278 -9.52 -7.77 -14.03
C ILE A 278 -8.38 -8.78 -13.88
N TRP A 279 -8.53 -9.97 -14.48
CA TRP A 279 -7.57 -11.04 -14.45
C TRP A 279 -6.53 -10.98 -15.58
N ASP A 280 -6.69 -10.08 -16.56
CA ASP A 280 -5.87 -10.05 -17.78
C ASP A 280 -4.40 -9.81 -17.50
N ILE A 281 -4.05 -8.94 -16.55
CA ILE A 281 -2.66 -8.67 -16.15
C ILE A 281 -1.95 -9.93 -15.61
N PHE A 282 -2.71 -10.85 -15.02
CA PHE A 282 -2.18 -12.10 -14.46
C PHE A 282 -2.00 -13.20 -15.54
N LYS A 283 -2.28 -12.94 -16.80
CA LYS A 283 -1.81 -13.78 -17.91
C LYS A 283 -0.29 -13.72 -18.05
N SER A 284 0.35 -12.61 -17.59
CA SER A 284 1.80 -12.57 -17.40
C SER A 284 2.21 -13.43 -16.20
N PRO A 285 3.10 -14.42 -16.37
CA PRO A 285 3.50 -15.33 -15.30
C PRO A 285 4.25 -14.65 -14.15
N ASN A 286 4.80 -13.47 -14.40
CA ASN A 286 5.58 -12.69 -13.45
C ASN A 286 4.77 -11.60 -12.72
N CYS A 287 3.45 -11.56 -12.96
CA CYS A 287 2.55 -10.68 -12.23
C CYS A 287 1.95 -11.41 -11.03
N HIS A 288 2.14 -10.86 -9.85
CA HIS A 288 1.74 -11.41 -8.56
C HIS A 288 0.67 -10.55 -7.92
N LEU A 289 -0.26 -11.21 -7.22
CA LEU A 289 -1.34 -10.57 -6.49
C LEU A 289 -1.03 -10.54 -5.00
N GLN A 290 -1.02 -9.37 -4.39
CA GLN A 290 -0.96 -9.26 -2.94
C GLN A 290 -2.37 -9.24 -2.35
N ILE A 291 -2.61 -10.01 -1.28
CA ILE A 291 -3.92 -10.10 -0.63
C ILE A 291 -3.80 -9.64 0.83
N LEU A 292 -4.58 -8.60 1.17
CA LEU A 292 -4.66 -7.98 2.50
C LEU A 292 -6.12 -7.91 2.96
N ILE A 293 -6.75 -9.06 3.20
CA ILE A 293 -8.19 -9.14 3.50
C ILE A 293 -8.61 -8.23 4.67
N PRO A 294 -7.93 -8.25 5.85
CA PRO A 294 -8.41 -7.47 6.99
C PRO A 294 -8.41 -5.97 6.72
N ILE A 295 -7.41 -5.46 6.01
CA ILE A 295 -7.32 -4.02 5.73
C ILE A 295 -8.39 -3.55 4.75
N GLN A 296 -8.75 -4.41 3.80
CA GLN A 296 -9.72 -4.09 2.75
C GLN A 296 -11.16 -4.34 3.18
N MET A 297 -11.40 -5.40 3.94
CA MET A 297 -12.74 -5.89 4.25
C MET A 297 -13.08 -5.88 5.74
N GLY A 298 -12.13 -5.60 6.63
CA GLY A 298 -12.33 -5.68 8.08
C GLY A 298 -13.35 -4.69 8.65
N ALA A 299 -13.70 -3.62 7.92
CA ALA A 299 -14.80 -2.73 8.27
C ALA A 299 -16.20 -3.31 7.90
N ARG A 300 -16.26 -4.43 7.18
CA ARG A 300 -17.48 -5.03 6.63
C ARG A 300 -17.70 -6.46 7.09
N TRP A 301 -16.63 -7.22 7.23
CA TRP A 301 -16.62 -8.63 7.61
C TRP A 301 -15.82 -8.82 8.91
N GLU A 302 -16.26 -9.76 9.70
CA GLU A 302 -15.58 -10.10 10.96
C GLU A 302 -14.59 -11.25 10.80
N TYR A 303 -13.62 -11.31 11.70
CA TYR A 303 -12.69 -12.43 11.79
C TYR A 303 -13.45 -13.76 11.95
N PRO A 304 -13.10 -14.82 11.23
CA PRO A 304 -11.95 -14.97 10.34
C PRO A 304 -12.19 -14.65 8.87
N TRP A 305 -13.14 -13.77 8.50
CA TRP A 305 -13.46 -13.31 7.14
C TRP A 305 -13.83 -14.44 6.16
N LYS A 306 -14.70 -15.34 6.58
CA LYS A 306 -15.15 -16.49 5.78
C LYS A 306 -15.78 -16.08 4.45
N GLU A 307 -16.38 -14.91 4.42
CA GLU A 307 -16.96 -14.31 3.21
C GLU A 307 -15.91 -14.09 2.10
N SER A 308 -14.63 -14.04 2.46
CA SER A 308 -13.53 -13.89 1.48
C SER A 308 -13.14 -15.21 0.80
N GLU A 309 -13.53 -16.38 1.34
CA GLU A 309 -13.10 -17.67 0.79
C GLU A 309 -13.45 -17.89 -0.69
N PRO A 310 -14.66 -17.55 -1.18
CA PRO A 310 -14.98 -17.75 -2.59
C PRO A 310 -14.04 -17.02 -3.53
N ILE A 311 -13.67 -15.79 -3.18
CA ILE A 311 -12.80 -14.97 -4.03
C ILE A 311 -11.34 -15.37 -3.93
N ILE A 312 -10.89 -15.86 -2.75
CA ILE A 312 -9.55 -16.42 -2.60
C ILE A 312 -9.44 -17.70 -3.45
N LYS A 313 -10.45 -18.58 -3.42
CA LYS A 313 -10.53 -19.79 -4.28
C LYS A 313 -10.47 -19.40 -5.76
N LYS A 314 -11.25 -18.39 -6.17
CA LYS A 314 -11.24 -17.89 -7.54
C LYS A 314 -9.87 -17.32 -7.95
N ALA A 315 -9.21 -16.59 -7.06
CA ALA A 315 -7.86 -16.09 -7.33
C ALA A 315 -6.86 -17.24 -7.51
N ILE A 316 -6.91 -18.28 -6.68
CA ILE A 316 -6.04 -19.45 -6.81
C ILE A 316 -6.32 -20.19 -8.14
N GLU A 317 -7.58 -20.37 -8.50
CA GLU A 317 -7.96 -20.97 -9.77
C GLU A 317 -7.43 -20.17 -10.97
N ARG A 318 -7.51 -18.84 -10.92
CA ARG A 318 -7.13 -17.95 -12.04
C ARG A 318 -5.63 -17.77 -12.20
N ILE A 319 -4.90 -17.69 -11.09
CA ILE A 319 -3.49 -17.28 -11.13
C ILE A 319 -2.53 -18.26 -10.45
N GLY A 320 -3.04 -19.19 -9.65
CA GLY A 320 -2.25 -20.12 -8.85
C GLY A 320 -1.78 -19.51 -7.52
N ALA A 321 -1.76 -20.33 -6.46
CA ALA A 321 -1.32 -19.94 -5.13
C ALA A 321 0.13 -19.44 -5.12
N ASN A 322 0.98 -19.97 -6.01
CA ASN A 322 2.37 -19.59 -6.17
C ASN A 322 2.58 -18.20 -6.79
N ARG A 323 1.51 -17.45 -7.03
CA ARG A 323 1.53 -16.03 -7.45
C ARG A 323 0.72 -15.13 -6.55
N ILE A 324 0.28 -15.65 -5.40
CA ILE A 324 -0.40 -14.88 -4.36
C ILE A 324 0.57 -14.62 -3.22
N ILE A 325 0.58 -13.40 -2.72
CA ILE A 325 1.41 -12.94 -1.61
C ILE A 325 0.49 -12.44 -0.49
N TRP A 326 0.58 -13.06 0.68
CA TRP A 326 -0.04 -12.53 1.89
C TRP A 326 0.70 -11.29 2.37
N GLY A 327 -0.05 -10.31 2.89
CA GLY A 327 0.46 -9.13 3.58
C GLY A 327 -0.54 -8.60 4.59
N THR A 328 -0.12 -7.75 5.49
CA THR A 328 -0.96 -7.26 6.59
C THR A 328 -1.32 -5.79 6.52
N ASP A 329 -0.45 -4.96 5.96
CA ASP A 329 -0.51 -3.51 6.13
C ASP A 329 -0.24 -3.09 7.59
N MET A 330 0.52 -3.91 8.35
CA MET A 330 0.89 -3.55 9.73
C MET A 330 1.64 -2.20 9.76
N PRO A 331 1.32 -1.26 10.66
CA PRO A 331 0.42 -1.42 11.80
C PRO A 331 -1.06 -1.17 11.51
N MET A 332 -1.46 -0.72 10.31
CA MET A 332 -2.83 -0.29 10.02
C MET A 332 -3.86 -1.41 10.16
N VAL A 333 -3.48 -2.67 9.95
CA VAL A 333 -4.33 -3.85 10.18
C VAL A 333 -4.86 -3.94 11.61
N ALA A 334 -4.12 -3.42 12.59
CA ALA A 334 -4.52 -3.41 14.00
C ALA A 334 -5.76 -2.54 14.31
N ARG A 335 -6.33 -1.89 13.28
CA ARG A 335 -7.68 -1.30 13.35
C ARG A 335 -8.78 -2.36 13.39
N PHE A 336 -8.52 -3.56 12.86
CA PHE A 336 -9.52 -4.58 12.61
C PHE A 336 -9.23 -5.90 13.34
N CYS A 337 -7.95 -6.23 13.52
CA CYS A 337 -7.53 -7.49 14.14
C CYS A 337 -6.10 -7.41 14.64
N THR A 338 -5.68 -8.41 15.40
CA THR A 338 -4.27 -8.57 15.75
C THR A 338 -3.44 -9.01 14.54
N TYR A 339 -2.14 -8.73 14.56
CA TYR A 339 -1.21 -9.17 13.51
C TYR A 339 -1.28 -10.69 13.29
N LYS A 340 -1.32 -11.45 14.40
CA LYS A 340 -1.45 -12.91 14.37
C LYS A 340 -2.76 -13.38 13.73
N GLN A 341 -3.89 -12.73 13.99
CA GLN A 341 -5.17 -13.06 13.37
C GLN A 341 -5.14 -12.84 11.84
N ALA A 342 -4.45 -11.81 11.37
CA ALA A 342 -4.28 -11.59 9.92
C ALA A 342 -3.52 -12.75 9.26
N LEU A 343 -2.52 -13.34 9.94
CA LEU A 343 -1.84 -14.55 9.48
C LEU A 343 -2.72 -15.79 9.62
N ASP A 344 -3.39 -15.95 10.75
CA ASP A 344 -4.18 -17.16 11.06
C ASP A 344 -5.37 -17.33 10.11
N GLN A 345 -5.84 -16.27 9.43
CA GLN A 345 -6.79 -16.41 8.33
C GLN A 345 -6.32 -17.45 7.31
N PHE A 346 -5.09 -17.35 6.84
CA PHE A 346 -4.53 -18.28 5.85
C PHE A 346 -3.94 -19.52 6.52
N ARG A 347 -3.30 -19.36 7.68
CA ARG A 347 -2.61 -20.43 8.36
C ARG A 347 -3.57 -21.46 8.99
N VAL A 348 -4.72 -20.99 9.50
CA VAL A 348 -5.66 -21.80 10.29
C VAL A 348 -7.04 -21.92 9.66
N HIS A 349 -7.61 -20.84 9.12
CA HIS A 349 -9.03 -20.78 8.77
C HIS A 349 -9.37 -21.05 7.31
N CYS A 350 -8.41 -20.94 6.40
CA CYS A 350 -8.61 -21.33 5.00
C CYS A 350 -8.38 -22.84 4.83
N ASP A 351 -9.34 -23.66 5.31
CA ASP A 351 -9.24 -25.13 5.33
C ASP A 351 -9.19 -25.75 3.92
N PHE A 352 -9.63 -25.02 2.91
CA PHE A 352 -9.61 -25.44 1.51
C PHE A 352 -8.20 -25.39 0.87
N LEU A 353 -7.23 -24.76 1.51
CA LEU A 353 -5.86 -24.71 1.02
C LEU A 353 -5.12 -26.01 1.32
N SER A 354 -4.46 -26.56 0.32
CA SER A 354 -3.42 -27.56 0.54
C SER A 354 -2.22 -26.95 1.28
N ASP A 355 -1.40 -27.80 1.91
CA ASP A 355 -0.19 -27.35 2.59
C ASP A 355 0.78 -26.62 1.66
N ALA A 356 0.87 -27.04 0.38
CA ALA A 356 1.70 -26.40 -0.63
C ALA A 356 1.19 -24.99 -0.97
N GLU A 357 -0.12 -24.84 -1.22
CA GLU A 357 -0.75 -23.56 -1.49
C GLU A 357 -0.62 -22.60 -0.32
N ARG A 358 -0.89 -23.09 0.89
CA ARG A 358 -0.71 -22.34 2.13
C ARG A 358 0.72 -21.81 2.28
N LYS A 359 1.72 -22.71 2.10
CA LYS A 359 3.14 -22.36 2.16
C LYS A 359 3.52 -21.30 1.14
N ASP A 360 2.99 -21.40 -0.09
CA ASP A 360 3.24 -20.41 -1.13
C ASP A 360 2.66 -19.04 -0.76
N ILE A 361 1.39 -18.99 -0.36
CA ILE A 361 0.69 -17.74 -0.06
C ILE A 361 1.33 -16.99 1.13
N ILE A 362 1.65 -17.69 2.23
CA ILE A 362 2.14 -17.04 3.46
C ILE A 362 3.65 -16.76 3.45
N GLY A 363 4.37 -17.07 2.35
CA GLY A 363 5.79 -16.74 2.32
C GLY A 363 6.55 -17.22 1.08
N GLY A 364 6.25 -18.39 0.54
CA GLY A 364 7.01 -18.98 -0.57
C GLY A 364 7.05 -18.08 -1.80
N THR A 365 5.90 -17.50 -2.17
CA THR A 365 5.80 -16.56 -3.31
C THR A 365 6.58 -15.28 -3.04
N ALA A 366 6.42 -14.68 -1.87
CA ALA A 366 7.18 -13.49 -1.49
C ALA A 366 8.69 -13.76 -1.51
N ALA A 367 9.14 -14.91 -0.97
CA ALA A 367 10.55 -15.28 -0.99
C ALA A 367 11.14 -15.33 -2.42
N ARG A 368 10.41 -15.94 -3.36
CA ARG A 368 10.83 -16.01 -4.77
C ARG A 368 10.93 -14.63 -5.42
N VAL A 369 9.90 -13.78 -5.21
CA VAL A 369 9.88 -12.42 -5.77
C VAL A 369 11.00 -11.56 -5.20
N MET A 370 11.26 -11.66 -3.88
CA MET A 370 12.28 -10.89 -3.18
C MET A 370 13.70 -11.47 -3.36
N GLY A 371 13.84 -12.64 -3.98
CA GLY A 371 15.14 -13.30 -4.13
C GLY A 371 15.73 -13.81 -2.81
N ILE A 372 14.88 -14.13 -1.82
CA ILE A 372 15.32 -14.66 -0.53
C ILE A 372 15.45 -16.18 -0.65
N THR A 373 16.65 -16.67 -0.42
CA THR A 373 16.93 -18.11 -0.29
C THR A 373 16.90 -18.51 1.18
N ASN A 374 16.31 -19.68 1.47
CA ASN A 374 16.33 -20.30 2.81
C ASN A 374 17.75 -20.61 3.27
#